data_403969fff46f822cfa4e0e035f60e13e
#
_entry.id   403969fff46f822cfa4e0e035f60e13e
#
_cell.length_a   1.000
_cell.length_b   1.000
_cell.length_c   1.000
_cell.angle_alpha   90.00
_cell.angle_beta   90.00
_cell.angle_gamma   90.00
#
_symmetry.space_group_name_H-M   'P 1'
#
loop_
_entity.id
_entity.type
_entity.pdbx_description
1 polymer ?
#
loop_
_entity_poly.entity_id
_entity_poly.type
_entity_poly.pdbx_seq_one_letter_code
_entity_poly.pdbx_strand_id
1 'polypeptide(L)'
;MSLRLGPALALLGALTISPILPGTGGTAHAQPGSDDEAERPGEGGSAQGAGGEEGPAPAKATRRKGKRSRVSGNVVPEDDLRKRLPPPPSGNIYLYRPVEKESLKINVFNPDGSYNVDALKAAWHMLRCRRTDTEKEMEPRLLAIISHVFDHFGEKRIDVVSGFRNQRKTTSYHYKGTAADIRIEGIPARKLRAFVETLDAGGMGIGIYPVTGFVHIDVRPPPSYRWVDYSPSNPDASQKQPPRWFKKKRLQS
;
A
#
# COMPACT_ATOMS: atom_id res chain seq x y z
N MET A 1 60.40 4.45 25.28
CA MET A 1 59.68 5.70 25.09
C MET A 1 58.21 5.36 24.95
N SER A 2 57.47 5.55 26.05
CA SER A 2 56.03 5.23 26.13
C SER A 2 55.22 6.51 25.95
N LEU A 3 54.42 6.62 24.89
CA LEU A 3 53.45 7.68 24.75
C LEU A 3 52.10 7.24 25.35
N ARG A 4 51.68 7.98 26.37
CA ARG A 4 50.33 7.85 26.96
C ARG A 4 49.37 8.73 26.19
N LEU A 5 48.28 8.13 25.61
CA LEU A 5 47.13 8.88 25.15
C LEU A 5 46.16 9.08 26.32
N GLY A 6 45.76 10.34 26.53
CA GLY A 6 44.75 10.75 27.50
C GLY A 6 43.31 10.62 26.94
N PRO A 7 42.29 10.58 27.81
CA PRO A 7 40.92 10.37 27.39
C PRO A 7 40.28 11.63 26.84
N ALA A 8 39.60 11.50 25.68
CA ALA A 8 38.77 12.53 25.10
C ALA A 8 37.40 12.60 25.83
N LEU A 9 37.09 13.80 26.29
CA LEU A 9 35.85 14.15 27.00
C LEU A 9 34.69 14.22 26.01
N ALA A 10 33.68 13.37 26.15
CA ALA A 10 32.46 13.44 25.37
C ALA A 10 31.51 14.47 26.00
N LEU A 11 31.22 15.55 25.27
CA LEU A 11 30.16 16.49 25.63
C LEU A 11 28.77 15.86 25.25
N LEU A 12 27.97 15.55 26.28
CA LEU A 12 26.55 15.27 26.12
C LEU A 12 25.81 16.60 25.94
N GLY A 13 25.33 16.88 24.75
CA GLY A 13 24.33 17.91 24.47
C GLY A 13 22.93 17.38 24.77
N ALA A 14 22.30 17.86 25.84
CA ALA A 14 20.92 17.58 26.15
C ALA A 14 20.00 18.40 25.22
N LEU A 15 19.30 17.73 24.29
CA LEU A 15 18.19 18.34 23.54
C LEU A 15 16.91 18.30 24.39
N THR A 16 16.47 19.45 24.84
CA THR A 16 15.17 19.64 25.50
C THR A 16 14.08 19.65 24.46
N ILE A 17 13.22 18.62 24.47
CA ILE A 17 12.00 18.56 23.68
C ILE A 17 10.87 19.16 24.52
N SER A 18 10.34 20.30 24.09
CA SER A 18 9.13 20.90 24.67
C SER A 18 7.88 20.10 24.25
N PRO A 19 6.95 19.78 25.15
CA PRO A 19 5.72 19.12 24.81
C PRO A 19 4.72 20.12 24.22
N ILE A 20 4.22 19.83 23.00
CA ILE A 20 3.06 20.50 22.42
C ILE A 20 1.81 19.84 23.00
N LEU A 21 1.00 20.63 23.70
CA LEU A 21 -0.31 20.24 24.24
C LEU A 21 -1.30 19.91 23.10
N PRO A 22 -2.16 18.89 23.25
CA PRO A 22 -3.18 18.59 22.27
C PRO A 22 -4.37 19.54 22.40
N GLY A 23 -4.73 20.18 21.27
CA GLY A 23 -5.98 20.92 21.11
C GLY A 23 -7.17 19.96 21.10
N THR A 24 -8.15 20.25 21.92
CA THR A 24 -9.46 19.60 22.00
C THR A 24 -10.33 19.98 20.80
N GLY A 25 -11.01 19.00 20.20
CA GLY A 25 -12.19 19.29 19.40
C GLY A 25 -12.34 18.47 18.12
N GLY A 26 -13.39 17.65 18.07
CA GLY A 26 -13.98 17.18 16.84
C GLY A 26 -14.03 15.67 16.66
N THR A 27 -15.03 15.02 17.25
CA THR A 27 -15.45 13.65 16.93
C THR A 27 -16.02 13.60 15.51
N ALA A 28 -15.24 13.11 14.57
CA ALA A 28 -15.76 12.66 13.27
C ALA A 28 -15.55 11.15 13.18
N HIS A 29 -16.65 10.42 13.34
CA HIS A 29 -16.75 8.99 13.15
C HIS A 29 -16.62 8.70 11.65
N ALA A 30 -15.41 8.40 11.16
CA ALA A 30 -15.19 7.91 9.82
C ALA A 30 -15.15 6.38 9.85
N GLN A 31 -16.21 5.76 9.39
CA GLN A 31 -16.24 4.32 9.13
C GLN A 31 -15.19 3.97 8.04
N PRO A 32 -14.47 2.83 8.19
CA PRO A 32 -13.59 2.34 7.16
C PRO A 32 -14.41 1.85 5.97
N GLY A 33 -14.42 2.61 4.88
CA GLY A 33 -15.05 2.20 3.63
C GLY A 33 -14.32 1.00 3.04
N SER A 34 -15.03 -0.11 2.92
CA SER A 34 -14.64 -1.26 2.11
C SER A 34 -14.73 -0.88 0.64
N ASP A 35 -13.61 -0.70 0.01
CA ASP A 35 -13.48 -0.17 -1.34
C ASP A 35 -13.51 -1.27 -2.38
N ASP A 36 -14.67 -1.89 -2.59
CA ASP A 36 -15.02 -2.65 -3.82
C ASP A 36 -16.53 -2.93 -3.85
N GLU A 37 -17.35 -1.88 -4.09
CA GLU A 37 -18.72 -2.08 -4.55
C GLU A 37 -18.88 -1.56 -5.98
N ALA A 38 -19.23 -2.50 -6.86
CA ALA A 38 -19.66 -2.24 -8.22
C ALA A 38 -21.03 -1.53 -8.21
N GLU A 39 -21.14 -0.43 -8.94
CA GLU A 39 -22.36 0.32 -9.18
C GLU A 39 -23.46 -0.57 -9.79
N ARG A 40 -24.66 -0.49 -9.23
CA ARG A 40 -25.90 -0.93 -9.86
C ARG A 40 -26.63 0.30 -10.39
N PRO A 41 -27.19 0.25 -11.62
CA PRO A 41 -28.06 1.31 -12.11
C PRO A 41 -29.43 1.22 -11.43
N GLY A 42 -30.02 2.38 -11.09
CA GLY A 42 -31.32 2.53 -10.49
C GLY A 42 -32.42 2.28 -11.49
N GLU A 43 -33.50 1.67 -11.04
CA GLU A 43 -34.77 1.65 -11.72
C GLU A 43 -35.81 2.36 -10.87
N GLY A 44 -36.39 3.43 -11.43
CA GLY A 44 -37.62 4.02 -10.99
C GLY A 44 -38.70 3.66 -11.97
N GLY A 45 -39.91 3.40 -11.46
CA GLY A 45 -41.10 3.31 -12.34
C GLY A 45 -42.26 2.55 -11.73
N SER A 46 -43.19 3.28 -11.19
CA SER A 46 -44.52 2.83 -10.75
C SER A 46 -45.45 2.55 -11.92
N ALA A 47 -46.27 1.51 -11.84
CA ALA A 47 -47.67 1.53 -12.39
C ALA A 47 -48.51 0.36 -11.87
N GLN A 48 -49.74 0.65 -11.49
CA GLN A 48 -50.79 -0.20 -11.01
C GLN A 48 -51.44 -0.97 -12.17
N GLY A 49 -52.00 -2.15 -11.89
CA GLY A 49 -52.93 -2.85 -12.79
C GLY A 49 -53.39 -4.17 -12.22
N ALA A 50 -54.70 -4.26 -11.92
CA ALA A 50 -55.42 -5.39 -11.34
C ALA A 50 -55.71 -6.49 -12.36
N GLY A 51 -55.92 -7.75 -11.86
CA GLY A 51 -56.74 -8.75 -12.53
C GLY A 51 -56.24 -10.18 -12.54
N GLY A 52 -56.91 -11.09 -11.81
CA GLY A 52 -57.35 -12.39 -12.32
C GLY A 52 -56.40 -13.59 -12.23
N GLU A 53 -56.69 -14.44 -11.26
CA GLU A 53 -56.80 -15.91 -11.30
C GLU A 53 -55.73 -16.84 -11.88
N GLU A 54 -55.64 -17.96 -11.17
CA GLU A 54 -55.04 -19.27 -11.45
C GLU A 54 -53.57 -19.49 -11.09
N GLY A 55 -53.43 -20.32 -10.02
CA GLY A 55 -52.13 -20.76 -9.54
C GLY A 55 -51.49 -21.84 -10.41
N PRO A 56 -50.20 -21.77 -10.55
CA PRO A 56 -49.39 -22.93 -10.85
C PRO A 56 -48.51 -23.32 -9.65
N ALA A 57 -48.19 -24.61 -9.64
CA ALA A 57 -47.41 -25.37 -8.65
C ALA A 57 -46.14 -24.69 -8.10
N PRO A 58 -45.65 -25.12 -6.92
CA PRO A 58 -44.53 -24.47 -6.25
C PRO A 58 -43.26 -24.58 -7.09
N ALA A 59 -42.83 -23.47 -7.64
CA ALA A 59 -41.53 -23.35 -8.28
C ALA A 59 -40.43 -23.64 -7.25
N LYS A 60 -39.61 -24.66 -7.53
CA LYS A 60 -38.40 -24.99 -6.78
C LYS A 60 -37.57 -23.71 -6.62
N ALA A 61 -37.52 -23.19 -5.39
CA ALA A 61 -36.65 -22.09 -5.02
C ALA A 61 -35.18 -22.51 -5.27
N THR A 62 -34.66 -22.13 -6.41
CA THR A 62 -33.23 -22.23 -6.68
C THR A 62 -32.54 -21.23 -5.76
N ARG A 63 -32.06 -21.76 -4.62
CA ARG A 63 -31.21 -21.02 -3.69
C ARG A 63 -30.00 -20.50 -4.47
N ARG A 64 -30.08 -19.25 -4.91
CA ARG A 64 -28.94 -18.54 -5.50
C ARG A 64 -27.79 -18.62 -4.48
N LYS A 65 -26.79 -19.46 -4.76
CA LYS A 65 -25.54 -19.46 -4.01
C LYS A 65 -24.96 -18.07 -4.14
N GLY A 66 -25.04 -17.26 -3.09
CA GLY A 66 -24.42 -15.94 -3.03
C GLY A 66 -22.96 -16.08 -3.44
N LYS A 67 -22.55 -15.30 -4.43
CA LYS A 67 -21.17 -15.25 -4.89
C LYS A 67 -20.33 -14.77 -3.71
N ARG A 68 -19.56 -15.69 -3.07
CA ARG A 68 -18.66 -15.32 -1.96
C ARG A 68 -17.74 -14.22 -2.47
N SER A 69 -17.62 -13.15 -1.70
CA SER A 69 -16.63 -12.10 -1.97
C SER A 69 -15.24 -12.76 -2.09
N ARG A 70 -14.48 -12.35 -3.09
CA ARG A 70 -13.09 -12.79 -3.27
C ARG A 70 -12.14 -12.07 -2.34
N VAL A 71 -12.61 -10.98 -1.74
CA VAL A 71 -11.85 -10.15 -0.81
C VAL A 71 -12.44 -10.33 0.59
N SER A 72 -11.60 -10.60 1.56
CA SER A 72 -11.94 -10.58 2.98
C SER A 72 -10.84 -9.89 3.77
N GLY A 73 -11.21 -9.06 4.75
CA GLY A 73 -10.24 -8.34 5.57
C GLY A 73 -10.83 -7.92 6.91
N ASN A 74 -9.95 -7.51 7.81
CA ASN A 74 -10.29 -7.08 9.17
C ASN A 74 -9.33 -6.00 9.68
N VAL A 75 -9.83 -5.21 10.59
CA VAL A 75 -9.01 -4.34 11.44
C VAL A 75 -8.14 -5.21 12.34
N VAL A 76 -6.89 -4.81 12.53
CA VAL A 76 -5.94 -5.50 13.40
C VAL A 76 -6.20 -5.06 14.84
N PRO A 77 -6.43 -6.00 15.78
CA PRO A 77 -6.50 -5.68 17.20
C PRO A 77 -5.18 -5.05 17.68
N GLU A 78 -5.28 -4.14 18.64
CA GLU A 78 -4.10 -3.43 19.15
C GLU A 78 -3.07 -4.37 19.81
N ASP A 79 -3.56 -5.45 20.43
CA ASP A 79 -2.72 -6.48 21.04
C ASP A 79 -1.91 -7.29 20.03
N ASP A 80 -2.35 -7.35 18.77
CA ASP A 80 -1.65 -8.03 17.66
C ASP A 80 -0.60 -7.12 17.00
N LEU A 81 -0.55 -5.85 17.39
CA LEU A 81 0.44 -4.92 16.88
C LEU A 81 1.76 -5.01 17.64
N ARG A 82 2.83 -4.66 16.95
CA ARG A 82 4.13 -4.53 17.58
C ARG A 82 4.12 -3.39 18.61
N LYS A 83 4.54 -3.68 19.84
CA LYS A 83 4.56 -2.68 20.94
C LYS A 83 5.66 -1.62 20.82
N ARG A 84 6.67 -1.88 19.99
CA ARG A 84 7.80 -0.96 19.76
C ARG A 84 8.10 -0.90 18.27
N LEU A 85 8.49 0.26 17.78
CA LEU A 85 9.00 0.40 16.41
C LEU A 85 10.16 -0.57 16.18
N PRO A 86 10.29 -1.16 14.98
CA PRO A 86 11.48 -1.92 14.64
C PRO A 86 12.72 -1.00 14.67
N PRO A 87 13.91 -1.53 14.90
CA PRO A 87 15.13 -0.75 14.73
C PRO A 87 15.19 -0.21 13.30
N PRO A 88 15.88 0.90 13.02
CA PRO A 88 16.03 1.40 11.66
C PRO A 88 16.59 0.33 10.72
N PRO A 89 16.09 0.24 9.46
CA PRO A 89 16.67 -0.63 8.44
C PRO A 89 17.99 -0.05 7.92
N SER A 90 18.72 -0.82 7.10
CA SER A 90 19.96 -0.36 6.45
C SER A 90 19.76 0.86 5.55
N GLY A 91 18.54 1.10 5.08
CA GLY A 91 18.20 2.08 4.04
C GLY A 91 18.42 1.58 2.62
N ASN A 92 19.10 0.46 2.44
CA ASN A 92 19.34 -0.11 1.11
C ASN A 92 18.05 -0.69 0.53
N ILE A 93 17.83 -0.46 -0.76
CA ILE A 93 16.74 -1.06 -1.54
C ILE A 93 17.22 -1.40 -2.95
N TYR A 94 16.71 -2.50 -3.49
CA TYR A 94 16.89 -2.85 -4.89
C TYR A 94 15.51 -3.10 -5.51
N LEU A 95 15.00 -2.09 -6.23
CA LEU A 95 13.72 -2.14 -6.91
C LEU A 95 13.90 -2.52 -8.38
N TYR A 96 12.92 -3.25 -8.91
CA TYR A 96 12.86 -3.62 -10.31
C TYR A 96 11.43 -3.54 -10.85
N ARG A 97 11.25 -2.94 -12.02
CA ARG A 97 9.99 -2.88 -12.77
C ARG A 97 10.03 -3.90 -13.91
N PRO A 98 9.38 -5.06 -13.78
CA PRO A 98 9.56 -6.17 -14.73
C PRO A 98 9.12 -5.86 -16.15
N VAL A 99 8.14 -5.00 -16.34
CA VAL A 99 7.59 -4.68 -17.66
C VAL A 99 8.44 -3.65 -18.39
N GLU A 100 8.85 -2.60 -17.68
CA GLU A 100 9.71 -1.54 -18.22
C GLU A 100 11.18 -1.97 -18.23
N LYS A 101 11.54 -3.06 -17.54
CA LYS A 101 12.90 -3.58 -17.36
C LYS A 101 13.85 -2.54 -16.73
N GLU A 102 13.29 -1.70 -15.89
CA GLU A 102 14.04 -0.68 -15.14
C GLU A 102 14.47 -1.23 -13.78
N SER A 103 15.64 -0.84 -13.31
CA SER A 103 16.13 -1.21 -11.98
C SER A 103 16.77 -0.03 -11.26
N LEU A 104 16.67 -0.03 -9.93
CA LEU A 104 17.23 1.00 -9.07
C LEU A 104 17.83 0.36 -7.82
N LYS A 105 19.11 0.64 -7.54
CA LYS A 105 19.77 0.32 -6.28
C LYS A 105 20.19 1.62 -5.61
N ILE A 106 19.67 1.89 -4.42
CA ILE A 106 19.94 3.11 -3.67
C ILE A 106 19.95 2.83 -2.17
N ASN A 107 20.51 3.77 -1.40
CA ASN A 107 20.26 3.91 0.03
C ASN A 107 19.37 5.13 0.25
N VAL A 108 18.22 4.95 0.93
CA VAL A 108 17.25 6.02 1.19
C VAL A 108 17.65 6.91 2.36
N PHE A 109 18.73 6.57 3.08
CA PHE A 109 19.26 7.38 4.18
C PHE A 109 20.64 7.96 3.86
N ASN A 110 20.91 9.12 4.43
CA ASN A 110 22.22 9.70 4.53
C ASN A 110 23.02 9.01 5.66
N PRO A 111 24.35 9.19 5.75
CA PRO A 111 25.16 8.64 6.83
C PRO A 111 24.75 9.06 8.23
N ASP A 112 24.08 10.21 8.38
CA ASP A 112 23.54 10.72 9.65
C ASP A 112 22.18 10.13 10.03
N GLY A 113 21.61 9.25 9.18
CA GLY A 113 20.31 8.61 9.38
C GLY A 113 19.12 9.45 8.88
N SER A 114 19.32 10.65 8.37
CA SER A 114 18.28 11.43 7.72
C SER A 114 17.93 10.84 6.34
N TYR A 115 16.74 11.16 5.82
CA TYR A 115 16.37 10.74 4.47
C TYR A 115 17.19 11.47 3.40
N ASN A 116 17.72 10.71 2.45
CA ASN A 116 18.39 11.23 1.27
C ASN A 116 17.36 11.66 0.21
N VAL A 117 17.23 12.97 0.00
CA VAL A 117 16.20 13.54 -0.88
C VAL A 117 16.35 13.08 -2.33
N ASP A 118 17.57 12.95 -2.83
CA ASP A 118 17.79 12.52 -4.22
C ASP A 118 17.48 11.03 -4.39
N ALA A 119 17.79 10.20 -3.39
CA ALA A 119 17.39 8.81 -3.36
C ALA A 119 15.86 8.67 -3.29
N LEU A 120 15.16 9.51 -2.49
CA LEU A 120 13.70 9.53 -2.46
C LEU A 120 13.12 9.86 -3.84
N LYS A 121 13.63 10.89 -4.53
CA LYS A 121 13.19 11.26 -5.89
C LYS A 121 13.40 10.11 -6.89
N ALA A 122 14.56 9.44 -6.84
CA ALA A 122 14.82 8.27 -7.67
C ALA A 122 13.83 7.13 -7.38
N ALA A 123 13.48 6.90 -6.10
CA ALA A 123 12.47 5.93 -5.72
C ALA A 123 11.06 6.34 -6.21
N TRP A 124 10.69 7.63 -6.17
CA TRP A 124 9.41 8.11 -6.72
C TRP A 124 9.31 7.84 -8.21
N HIS A 125 10.39 8.06 -8.95
CA HIS A 125 10.48 7.70 -10.37
C HIS A 125 10.24 6.20 -10.59
N MET A 126 10.89 5.33 -9.80
CA MET A 126 10.69 3.88 -9.87
C MET A 126 9.27 3.45 -9.51
N LEU A 127 8.60 4.17 -8.62
CA LEU A 127 7.24 3.89 -8.17
C LEU A 127 6.16 4.66 -8.92
N ARG A 128 6.50 5.35 -10.02
CA ARG A 128 5.57 6.14 -10.81
C ARG A 128 4.45 5.31 -11.44
N CYS A 129 3.37 5.98 -11.78
CA CYS A 129 2.21 5.34 -12.39
C CYS A 129 2.56 4.71 -13.75
N ARG A 130 2.50 3.39 -13.83
CA ARG A 130 2.82 2.63 -15.03
C ARG A 130 1.98 3.00 -16.25
N ARG A 131 0.70 3.38 -16.04
CA ARG A 131 -0.25 3.66 -17.12
C ARG A 131 -0.10 5.08 -17.70
N THR A 132 0.31 6.05 -16.89
CA THR A 132 0.34 7.46 -17.26
C THR A 132 1.75 8.05 -17.21
N ASP A 133 2.72 7.27 -16.77
CA ASP A 133 4.11 7.66 -16.54
C ASP A 133 4.27 8.89 -15.62
N THR A 134 3.24 9.13 -14.79
CA THR A 134 3.22 10.26 -13.86
C THR A 134 3.88 9.84 -12.55
N GLU A 135 4.73 10.72 -12.05
CA GLU A 135 5.37 10.59 -10.74
C GLU A 135 4.52 11.22 -9.64
N LYS A 136 4.75 10.77 -8.43
CA LYS A 136 4.23 11.36 -7.20
C LYS A 136 5.22 11.10 -6.08
N GLU A 137 5.31 12.04 -5.16
CA GLU A 137 5.99 11.83 -3.90
C GLU A 137 5.41 10.63 -3.17
N MET A 138 6.30 9.70 -2.79
CA MET A 138 5.92 8.53 -2.02
C MET A 138 6.32 8.74 -0.56
N GLU A 139 5.48 8.23 0.32
CA GLU A 139 5.69 8.30 1.78
C GLU A 139 7.05 7.70 2.16
N PRO A 140 7.96 8.45 2.80
CA PRO A 140 9.30 7.94 3.13
C PRO A 140 9.27 6.71 4.05
N ARG A 141 8.29 6.63 4.98
CA ARG A 141 8.10 5.44 5.83
C ARG A 141 7.82 4.18 5.02
N LEU A 142 7.12 4.29 3.87
CA LEU A 142 6.91 3.15 2.98
C LEU A 142 8.24 2.62 2.44
N LEU A 143 9.17 3.52 2.06
CA LEU A 143 10.50 3.12 1.58
C LEU A 143 11.35 2.50 2.69
N ALA A 144 11.24 2.98 3.93
CA ALA A 144 11.87 2.34 5.07
C ALA A 144 11.33 0.92 5.31
N ILE A 145 10.02 0.69 5.18
CA ILE A 145 9.43 -0.65 5.25
C ILE A 145 9.97 -1.54 4.13
N ILE A 146 10.10 -1.03 2.91
CA ILE A 146 10.68 -1.76 1.78
C ILE A 146 12.15 -2.10 2.04
N SER A 147 12.91 -1.21 2.69
CA SER A 147 14.29 -1.50 3.10
C SER A 147 14.37 -2.63 4.15
N HIS A 148 13.47 -2.65 5.15
CA HIS A 148 13.37 -3.79 6.06
C HIS A 148 13.10 -5.11 5.33
N VAL A 149 12.25 -5.09 4.32
CA VAL A 149 11.99 -6.26 3.48
C VAL A 149 13.25 -6.69 2.74
N PHE A 150 13.98 -5.74 2.16
CA PHE A 150 15.24 -6.00 1.47
C PHE A 150 16.28 -6.67 2.39
N ASP A 151 16.50 -6.09 3.56
CA ASP A 151 17.43 -6.61 4.56
C ASP A 151 17.05 -8.03 5.02
N HIS A 152 15.77 -8.25 5.33
CA HIS A 152 15.30 -9.54 5.85
C HIS A 152 15.42 -10.69 4.84
N PHE A 153 15.18 -10.42 3.57
CA PHE A 153 15.21 -11.46 2.53
C PHE A 153 16.58 -11.59 1.84
N GLY A 154 17.66 -11.14 2.51
CA GLY A 154 19.03 -11.33 2.04
C GLY A 154 19.35 -10.50 0.81
N GLU A 155 18.93 -9.24 0.81
CA GLU A 155 19.22 -8.23 -0.21
C GLU A 155 18.74 -8.62 -1.62
N LYS A 156 17.67 -9.42 -1.67
CA LYS A 156 17.07 -9.83 -2.94
C LYS A 156 16.35 -8.67 -3.62
N ARG A 157 16.41 -8.68 -4.95
CA ARG A 157 15.66 -7.75 -5.78
C ARG A 157 14.16 -7.79 -5.46
N ILE A 158 13.56 -6.62 -5.29
CA ILE A 158 12.13 -6.44 -5.06
C ILE A 158 11.47 -6.00 -6.37
N ASP A 159 10.60 -6.84 -6.91
CA ASP A 159 9.81 -6.51 -8.09
C ASP A 159 8.64 -5.61 -7.68
N VAL A 160 8.55 -4.43 -8.28
CA VAL A 160 7.44 -3.48 -8.13
C VAL A 160 6.31 -3.89 -9.08
N VAL A 161 5.22 -4.39 -8.51
CA VAL A 161 4.00 -4.70 -9.25
C VAL A 161 3.20 -3.42 -9.51
N SER A 162 3.12 -2.54 -8.51
CA SER A 162 2.47 -1.23 -8.62
C SER A 162 2.96 -0.29 -7.52
N GLY A 163 3.24 0.95 -7.87
CA GLY A 163 3.46 2.05 -6.93
C GLY A 163 2.30 3.04 -6.99
N PHE A 164 2.58 4.30 -7.30
CA PHE A 164 1.57 5.34 -7.53
C PHE A 164 0.61 4.95 -8.65
N ARG A 165 -0.69 5.17 -8.41
CA ARG A 165 -1.75 4.99 -9.41
C ARG A 165 -2.47 6.30 -9.66
N ASN A 166 -2.25 6.91 -10.82
CA ASN A 166 -3.01 8.06 -11.27
C ASN A 166 -4.40 7.60 -11.74
N GLN A 167 -5.36 7.58 -10.84
CA GLN A 167 -6.70 7.03 -11.05
C GLN A 167 -7.79 7.96 -10.49
N ARG A 168 -9.06 7.69 -10.86
CA ARG A 168 -10.20 8.52 -10.39
C ARG A 168 -10.47 8.36 -8.89
N LYS A 169 -10.21 7.19 -8.33
CA LYS A 169 -10.41 6.91 -6.90
C LYS A 169 -9.28 7.54 -6.09
N THR A 170 -9.52 8.76 -5.61
CA THR A 170 -8.53 9.56 -4.87
C THR A 170 -8.35 9.09 -3.42
N THR A 171 -9.28 8.28 -2.90
CA THR A 171 -9.19 7.67 -1.56
C THR A 171 -8.17 6.54 -1.48
N SER A 172 -7.79 5.96 -2.61
CA SER A 172 -6.80 4.86 -2.68
C SER A 172 -5.43 5.29 -2.14
N TYR A 173 -4.80 4.46 -1.33
CA TYR A 173 -3.44 4.69 -0.81
C TYR A 173 -2.38 4.72 -1.93
N HIS A 174 -2.59 3.98 -3.02
CA HIS A 174 -1.76 4.13 -4.22
C HIS A 174 -1.88 5.53 -4.85
N TYR A 175 -3.09 6.12 -4.91
CA TYR A 175 -3.28 7.49 -5.40
C TYR A 175 -2.65 8.53 -4.47
N LYS A 176 -2.68 8.26 -3.16
CA LYS A 176 -2.08 9.14 -2.15
C LYS A 176 -0.54 9.10 -2.15
N GLY A 177 0.09 8.13 -2.81
CA GLY A 177 1.54 7.94 -2.77
C GLY A 177 2.03 7.22 -1.51
N THR A 178 1.14 6.50 -0.81
CA THR A 178 1.46 5.84 0.45
C THR A 178 1.41 4.32 0.38
N ALA A 179 1.32 3.74 -0.83
CA ALA A 179 1.21 2.30 -1.04
C ALA A 179 2.09 1.77 -2.17
N ALA A 180 2.52 0.52 -2.02
CA ALA A 180 3.17 -0.26 -3.06
C ALA A 180 2.71 -1.72 -3.03
N ASP A 181 2.58 -2.33 -4.22
CA ASP A 181 2.42 -3.75 -4.42
C ASP A 181 3.78 -4.33 -4.81
N ILE A 182 4.29 -5.28 -4.04
CA ILE A 182 5.63 -5.85 -4.23
C ILE A 182 5.63 -7.37 -4.20
N ARG A 183 6.62 -7.96 -4.85
CA ARG A 183 6.96 -9.37 -4.73
C ARG A 183 8.47 -9.56 -4.80
N ILE A 184 8.95 -10.71 -4.35
CA ILE A 184 10.36 -11.11 -4.44
C ILE A 184 10.39 -12.48 -5.11
N GLU A 185 11.22 -12.62 -6.13
CA GLU A 185 11.39 -13.88 -6.84
C GLU A 185 11.87 -14.98 -5.88
N GLY A 186 11.23 -16.15 -5.94
CA GLY A 186 11.53 -17.28 -5.05
C GLY A 186 11.00 -17.15 -3.62
N ILE A 187 10.36 -16.03 -3.25
CA ILE A 187 9.73 -15.84 -1.94
C ILE A 187 8.22 -15.89 -2.08
N PRO A 188 7.53 -16.89 -1.48
CA PRO A 188 6.08 -16.94 -1.48
C PRO A 188 5.45 -15.71 -0.83
N ALA A 189 4.37 -15.17 -1.42
CA ALA A 189 3.68 -13.99 -0.89
C ALA A 189 3.29 -14.13 0.59
N ARG A 190 2.92 -15.34 1.05
CA ARG A 190 2.63 -15.60 2.47
C ARG A 190 3.82 -15.36 3.40
N LYS A 191 5.05 -15.68 2.97
CA LYS A 191 6.27 -15.43 3.76
C LYS A 191 6.59 -13.94 3.79
N LEU A 192 6.46 -13.27 2.64
CA LEU A 192 6.63 -11.82 2.54
C LEU A 192 5.63 -11.10 3.45
N ARG A 193 4.34 -11.45 3.35
CA ARG A 193 3.29 -10.90 4.22
C ARG A 193 3.60 -11.11 5.71
N ALA A 194 3.90 -12.34 6.12
CA ALA A 194 4.17 -12.66 7.51
C ALA A 194 5.33 -11.82 8.09
N PHE A 195 6.37 -11.57 7.31
CA PHE A 195 7.44 -10.67 7.73
C PHE A 195 6.95 -9.22 7.84
N VAL A 196 6.27 -8.70 6.82
CA VAL A 196 5.80 -7.30 6.83
C VAL A 196 4.85 -7.04 8.02
N GLU A 197 4.03 -8.03 8.40
CA GLU A 197 3.16 -7.95 9.59
C GLU A 197 3.96 -7.75 10.89
N THR A 198 5.18 -8.29 10.98
CA THR A 198 6.04 -8.07 12.16
C THR A 198 6.57 -6.65 12.30
N LEU A 199 6.49 -5.84 11.25
CA LEU A 199 6.92 -4.44 11.25
C LEU A 199 5.82 -3.47 11.71
N ASP A 200 4.57 -3.95 11.82
CA ASP A 200 3.42 -3.11 12.08
C ASP A 200 3.29 -2.74 13.56
N ALA A 201 3.62 -1.51 13.87
CA ALA A 201 3.38 -0.91 15.19
C ALA A 201 2.19 0.06 15.16
N GLY A 202 1.27 -0.11 14.20
CA GLY A 202 0.11 0.73 13.97
C GLY A 202 0.22 1.56 12.69
N GLY A 203 -0.92 1.72 12.00
CA GLY A 203 -1.00 2.53 10.79
C GLY A 203 -0.40 1.87 9.56
N MET A 204 -0.61 0.58 9.37
CA MET A 204 -0.28 -0.15 8.13
C MET A 204 -1.49 -0.88 7.55
N GLY A 205 -1.58 -0.86 6.23
CA GLY A 205 -2.43 -1.78 5.48
C GLY A 205 -1.58 -2.85 4.83
N ILE A 206 -1.94 -4.13 5.03
CA ILE A 206 -1.20 -5.24 4.43
C ILE A 206 -2.20 -6.22 3.79
N GLY A 207 -2.11 -6.33 2.46
CA GLY A 207 -2.92 -7.22 1.65
C GLY A 207 -2.10 -8.33 1.01
N ILE A 208 -2.62 -9.55 0.97
CA ILE A 208 -2.02 -10.63 0.22
C ILE A 208 -2.90 -11.00 -0.96
N TYR A 209 -2.28 -11.24 -2.10
CA TYR A 209 -2.89 -11.64 -3.36
C TYR A 209 -2.36 -13.04 -3.77
N PRO A 210 -2.92 -14.12 -3.21
CA PRO A 210 -2.35 -15.46 -3.37
C PRO A 210 -2.31 -15.95 -4.81
N VAL A 211 -3.26 -15.52 -5.65
CA VAL A 211 -3.37 -15.93 -7.05
C VAL A 211 -2.32 -15.24 -7.93
N THR A 212 -2.01 -13.99 -7.63
CA THR A 212 -1.06 -13.16 -8.40
C THR A 212 0.33 -13.08 -7.78
N GLY A 213 0.47 -13.56 -6.53
CA GLY A 213 1.75 -13.76 -5.87
C GLY A 213 2.43 -12.50 -5.36
N PHE A 214 1.70 -11.41 -5.10
CA PHE A 214 2.26 -10.19 -4.53
C PHE A 214 1.64 -9.82 -3.17
N VAL A 215 2.26 -8.88 -2.48
CA VAL A 215 1.80 -8.29 -1.23
C VAL A 215 1.64 -6.79 -1.43
N HIS A 216 0.49 -6.27 -1.02
CA HIS A 216 0.25 -4.84 -0.87
C HIS A 216 0.73 -4.37 0.49
N ILE A 217 1.39 -3.24 0.51
CA ILE A 217 1.83 -2.55 1.73
C ILE A 217 1.43 -1.09 1.61
N ASP A 218 0.77 -0.54 2.63
CA ASP A 218 0.53 0.89 2.70
C ASP A 218 0.77 1.45 4.10
N VAL A 219 1.03 2.75 4.14
CA VAL A 219 1.08 3.57 5.34
C VAL A 219 -0.20 4.39 5.42
N ARG A 220 -0.91 4.24 6.54
CA ARG A 220 -2.22 4.87 6.78
C ARG A 220 -2.34 5.38 8.20
N PRO A 221 -3.29 6.27 8.51
CA PRO A 221 -3.70 6.51 9.89
C PRO A 221 -4.21 5.21 10.54
N PRO A 222 -4.01 5.00 11.85
CA PRO A 222 -4.65 3.91 12.56
C PRO A 222 -6.18 3.88 12.35
N PRO A 223 -6.81 2.69 12.39
CA PRO A 223 -6.25 1.38 12.71
C PRO A 223 -5.54 0.69 11.54
N SER A 224 -4.65 -0.24 11.84
CA SER A 224 -4.06 -1.13 10.85
C SER A 224 -5.10 -2.09 10.29
N TYR A 225 -4.90 -2.54 9.03
CA TYR A 225 -5.87 -3.38 8.33
C TYR A 225 -5.19 -4.50 7.56
N ARG A 226 -5.77 -5.70 7.59
CA ARG A 226 -5.30 -6.89 6.88
C ARG A 226 -6.37 -7.40 5.95
N TRP A 227 -5.96 -7.85 4.74
CA TRP A 227 -6.90 -8.54 3.84
C TRP A 227 -6.23 -9.59 2.98
N VAL A 228 -7.08 -10.44 2.44
CA VAL A 228 -6.73 -11.44 1.42
C VAL A 228 -7.62 -11.20 0.21
N ASP A 229 -7.03 -11.13 -0.98
CA ASP A 229 -7.74 -11.00 -2.25
C ASP A 229 -7.40 -12.17 -3.17
N TYR A 230 -8.38 -13.01 -3.46
CA TYR A 230 -8.27 -14.14 -4.38
C TYR A 230 -8.67 -13.80 -5.82
N SER A 231 -8.77 -12.53 -6.14
CA SER A 231 -9.07 -12.11 -7.51
C SER A 231 -7.94 -12.53 -8.46
N PRO A 232 -8.27 -13.07 -9.64
CA PRO A 232 -7.27 -13.34 -10.66
C PRO A 232 -6.70 -12.02 -11.18
N SER A 233 -5.44 -12.05 -11.65
CA SER A 233 -4.90 -10.93 -12.40
C SER A 233 -5.80 -10.62 -13.58
N ASN A 234 -6.14 -9.34 -13.76
CA ASN A 234 -6.77 -8.89 -15.00
C ASN A 234 -5.65 -8.51 -15.97
N PRO A 235 -5.27 -9.37 -16.93
CA PRO A 235 -4.19 -9.07 -17.87
C PRO A 235 -4.49 -7.81 -18.70
N ASP A 236 -5.78 -7.50 -18.94
CA ASP A 236 -6.19 -6.30 -19.67
C ASP A 236 -6.01 -5.00 -18.88
N ALA A 237 -5.97 -5.05 -17.55
CA ALA A 237 -5.79 -3.85 -16.74
C ALA A 237 -4.41 -3.20 -16.97
N SER A 238 -3.40 -3.98 -17.35
CA SER A 238 -2.05 -3.50 -17.66
C SER A 238 -1.92 -2.93 -19.08
N GLN A 239 -2.82 -3.33 -20.00
CA GLN A 239 -2.80 -2.92 -21.41
C GLN A 239 -3.83 -1.82 -21.73
N LYS A 240 -4.71 -1.46 -20.80
CA LYS A 240 -5.68 -0.38 -21.02
C LYS A 240 -4.95 0.92 -21.30
N GLN A 241 -5.19 1.48 -22.47
CA GLN A 241 -4.70 2.80 -22.88
C GLN A 241 -5.00 3.85 -21.80
N PRO A 242 -4.11 4.87 -21.66
CA PRO A 242 -4.36 5.94 -20.72
C PRO A 242 -5.73 6.55 -20.93
N PRO A 243 -6.45 6.94 -19.87
CA PRO A 243 -7.79 7.50 -19.97
C PRO A 243 -7.83 8.67 -20.94
N ARG A 244 -8.93 8.83 -21.67
CA ARG A 244 -9.13 9.93 -22.67
C ARG A 244 -8.79 11.33 -22.13
N TRP A 245 -8.99 11.56 -20.82
CA TRP A 245 -8.66 12.84 -20.18
C TRP A 245 -7.15 13.12 -20.10
N PHE A 246 -6.31 12.08 -20.17
CA PHE A 246 -4.84 12.24 -20.14
C PHE A 246 -4.28 12.68 -21.49
N LYS A 247 -4.92 12.34 -22.62
CA LYS A 247 -4.44 12.66 -23.97
C LYS A 247 -4.49 14.17 -24.30
N LYS A 248 -5.28 14.97 -23.57
CA LYS A 248 -5.44 16.41 -23.85
C LYS A 248 -4.29 17.32 -23.37
N LYS A 249 -3.43 16.84 -22.46
CA LYS A 249 -2.33 17.67 -21.90
C LYS A 249 -0.99 17.59 -22.64
N ARG A 250 -0.83 16.66 -23.60
CA ARG A 250 0.45 16.44 -24.31
C ARG A 250 0.63 17.26 -25.60
N LEU A 251 -0.34 18.10 -25.95
CA LEU A 251 -0.30 18.89 -27.19
C LEU A 251 -0.01 20.41 -26.97
N GLN A 252 0.46 20.79 -25.80
CA GLN A 252 0.83 22.18 -25.49
C GLN A 252 2.16 22.26 -24.73
N SER A 253 3.19 21.67 -25.29
CA SER A 253 4.59 21.96 -24.91
C SER A 253 5.48 21.87 -26.13
#